data_a72c5fa413ab539b541f29640d3a5a90
#
_entry.id   a72c5fa413ab539b541f29640d3a5a90
#
_cell.length_a   1.000
_cell.length_b   1.000
_cell.length_c   1.000
_cell.angle_alpha   90.00
_cell.angle_beta   90.00
_cell.angle_gamma   90.00
#
_symmetry.space_group_name_H-M   'P 1'
#
loop_
_entity.id
_entity.type
_entity.pdbx_description
1 polymer ?
#
loop_
_entity_poly.entity_id
_entity_poly.type
_entity_poly.pdbx_seq_one_letter_code
_entity_poly.pdbx_strand_id
1 'polypeptide(L)'
;DLADSPRYVNARTTLDTLLMDNFYAVPIVNENDTVSVFEMRFGDNDSLSAITAGIIDADYLFLCTDVDGLYTDNPRTRPDAHRLHVVRNMDEARKATCVKTMGSSFGTGGMQTKLVAAELAMAAGVATVILNGAHPENIVRIVEQDIVAQASSRSDMQLVDPPCTLFLPQRQRLPAQKWQILHAMHPCGALIIDRGAYERISRKESGGRLLPAGVVGVEGNWERLQAVRLKVRQGQNEDDASEAPTSFEVGRALANDTSIEGE
;
A
#
# COMPACT_ATOMS: atom_id res chain seq x y z
N ASP A 1 -5.03 15.07 -1.98
CA ASP A 1 -5.61 14.50 -3.18
C ASP A 1 -4.47 14.12 -4.14
N LEU A 2 -4.25 12.80 -4.31
CA LEU A 2 -3.22 12.22 -5.18
C LEU A 2 -3.86 11.53 -6.39
N ALA A 3 -5.03 12.02 -6.82
CA ALA A 3 -5.83 11.38 -7.89
C ALA A 3 -5.12 11.35 -9.25
N ASP A 4 -4.26 12.32 -9.51
CA ASP A 4 -3.56 12.44 -10.79
C ASP A 4 -2.02 12.56 -10.64
N SER A 5 -1.33 12.29 -11.71
CA SER A 5 0.14 12.34 -11.77
C SER A 5 0.71 13.74 -11.49
N PRO A 6 0.16 14.86 -12.00
CA PRO A 6 0.62 16.20 -11.65
C PRO A 6 0.56 16.49 -10.16
N ARG A 7 -0.51 16.15 -9.46
CA ARG A 7 -0.64 16.37 -8.01
C ARG A 7 0.35 15.54 -7.21
N TYR A 8 0.60 14.30 -7.63
CA TYR A 8 1.65 13.47 -7.04
C TYR A 8 3.03 14.13 -7.17
N VAL A 9 3.38 14.63 -8.36
CA VAL A 9 4.65 15.31 -8.61
C VAL A 9 4.75 16.58 -7.77
N ASN A 10 3.67 17.37 -7.68
CA ASN A 10 3.64 18.58 -6.85
C ASN A 10 3.83 18.26 -5.36
N ALA A 11 3.18 17.22 -4.85
CA ALA A 11 3.35 16.75 -3.46
C ALA A 11 4.81 16.36 -3.19
N ARG A 12 5.41 15.56 -4.09
CA ARG A 12 6.82 15.18 -4.00
C ARG A 12 7.72 16.41 -4.00
N THR A 13 7.58 17.32 -4.97
CA THR A 13 8.39 18.53 -5.07
C THR A 13 8.29 19.37 -3.81
N THR A 14 7.09 19.52 -3.24
CA THR A 14 6.88 20.26 -2.00
C THR A 14 7.61 19.64 -0.83
N LEU A 15 7.45 18.31 -0.64
CA LEU A 15 8.10 17.56 0.45
C LEU A 15 9.62 17.60 0.29
N ASP A 16 10.15 17.32 -0.91
CA ASP A 16 11.58 17.35 -1.20
C ASP A 16 12.16 18.76 -0.89
N THR A 17 11.45 19.83 -1.28
CA THR A 17 11.87 21.19 -1.02
C THR A 17 11.93 21.50 0.49
N LEU A 18 10.93 21.07 1.26
CA LEU A 18 10.88 21.30 2.72
C LEU A 18 11.97 20.49 3.45
N LEU A 19 12.32 19.31 2.94
CA LEU A 19 13.36 18.45 3.52
C LEU A 19 14.78 18.86 3.15
N MET A 20 14.97 19.77 2.19
CA MET A 20 16.30 20.29 1.85
C MET A 20 16.93 21.04 3.03
N ASP A 21 18.25 20.91 3.18
CA ASP A 21 19.04 21.50 4.28
C ASP A 21 18.85 23.02 4.48
N ASN A 22 18.42 23.73 3.43
CA ASN A 22 18.24 25.18 3.48
C ASN A 22 16.97 25.63 4.24
N PHE A 23 15.98 24.75 4.42
CA PHE A 23 14.70 25.10 5.05
C PHE A 23 14.60 24.72 6.51
N TYR A 24 15.36 23.72 6.97
CA TYR A 24 15.29 23.18 8.35
C TYR A 24 13.85 22.88 8.81
N ALA A 25 13.00 22.45 7.88
CA ALA A 25 11.60 22.20 8.13
C ALA A 25 11.30 20.70 8.27
N VAL A 26 10.46 20.35 9.24
CA VAL A 26 9.90 19.01 9.37
C VAL A 26 8.46 19.06 8.86
N PRO A 27 8.16 18.48 7.68
CA PRO A 27 6.79 18.44 7.17
C PRO A 27 5.87 17.65 8.10
N ILE A 28 4.73 18.24 8.47
CA ILE A 28 3.67 17.55 9.20
C ILE A 28 2.53 17.29 8.23
N VAL A 29 2.31 16.02 7.89
CA VAL A 29 1.30 15.60 6.94
C VAL A 29 0.10 15.02 7.67
N ASN A 30 -1.10 15.45 7.30
CA ASN A 30 -2.35 14.92 7.84
C ASN A 30 -3.41 14.85 6.74
N GLU A 31 -4.37 13.95 6.88
CA GLU A 31 -5.52 13.90 5.99
C GLU A 31 -6.35 15.18 6.11
N ASN A 32 -6.77 15.76 4.96
CA ASN A 32 -7.61 16.93 4.96
C ASN A 32 -9.09 16.54 4.93
N ASP A 33 -9.64 16.26 6.10
CA ASP A 33 -11.03 15.82 6.29
C ASP A 33 -12.07 16.83 5.78
N THR A 34 -11.68 18.11 5.64
CA THR A 34 -12.62 19.17 5.21
C THR A 34 -12.80 19.25 3.70
N VAL A 35 -11.85 18.71 2.93
CA VAL A 35 -11.83 18.78 1.46
C VAL A 35 -11.87 17.40 0.80
N SER A 36 -11.59 16.32 1.57
CA SER A 36 -11.64 14.97 1.04
C SER A 36 -13.09 14.57 0.74
N VAL A 37 -13.39 14.33 -0.52
CA VAL A 37 -14.68 13.76 -0.93
C VAL A 37 -14.76 12.33 -0.40
N PHE A 38 -15.94 11.90 0.04
CA PHE A 38 -16.18 10.61 0.71
C PHE A 38 -15.61 9.38 -0.01
N GLU A 39 -15.40 9.48 -1.32
CA GLU A 39 -14.86 8.43 -2.19
C GLU A 39 -13.33 8.36 -2.23
N MET A 40 -12.61 9.36 -1.72
CA MET A 40 -11.15 9.49 -1.77
C MET A 40 -10.47 9.34 -0.41
N ARG A 41 -11.14 8.78 0.57
CA ARG A 41 -10.54 8.53 1.88
C ARG A 41 -9.53 7.41 1.77
N PHE A 42 -8.27 7.69 2.07
CA PHE A 42 -7.26 6.66 2.31
C PHE A 42 -7.62 5.80 3.54
N GLY A 43 -8.65 6.18 4.25
CA GLY A 43 -9.24 5.44 5.36
C GLY A 43 -8.52 5.62 6.69
N ASP A 44 -7.24 6.04 6.67
CA ASP A 44 -6.47 6.27 7.88
C ASP A 44 -5.12 6.95 7.61
N ASN A 45 -4.56 7.59 8.66
CA ASN A 45 -3.25 8.21 8.61
C ASN A 45 -2.09 7.19 8.47
N ASP A 46 -2.31 5.92 8.80
CA ASP A 46 -1.29 4.88 8.62
C ASP A 46 -1.02 4.66 7.12
N SER A 47 -2.06 4.51 6.30
CA SER A 47 -1.93 4.39 4.84
C SER A 47 -1.35 5.67 4.21
N LEU A 48 -1.77 6.85 4.69
CA LEU A 48 -1.20 8.12 4.24
C LEU A 48 0.30 8.22 4.54
N SER A 49 0.73 7.76 5.72
CA SER A 49 2.15 7.76 6.10
C SER A 49 2.98 6.84 5.19
N ALA A 50 2.47 5.66 4.84
CA ALA A 50 3.13 4.74 3.93
C ALA A 50 3.26 5.31 2.51
N ILE A 51 2.20 5.98 2.02
CA ILE A 51 2.23 6.66 0.73
C ILE A 51 3.23 7.81 0.75
N THR A 52 3.24 8.62 1.81
CA THR A 52 4.20 9.71 1.97
C THR A 52 5.64 9.19 1.99
N ALA A 53 5.91 8.13 2.74
CA ALA A 53 7.22 7.49 2.77
C ALA A 53 7.67 7.01 1.39
N GLY A 54 6.75 6.43 0.60
CA GLY A 54 7.04 6.02 -0.78
C GLY A 54 7.27 7.21 -1.74
N ILE A 55 6.58 8.34 -1.55
CA ILE A 55 6.75 9.56 -2.35
C ILE A 55 8.15 10.14 -2.19
N ILE A 56 8.66 10.21 -0.96
CA ILE A 56 9.97 10.81 -0.64
C ILE A 56 11.12 9.81 -0.65
N ASP A 57 10.87 8.58 -1.07
CA ASP A 57 11.87 7.49 -1.06
C ASP A 57 12.52 7.30 0.32
N ALA A 58 11.73 7.31 1.40
CA ALA A 58 12.21 7.17 2.77
C ALA A 58 12.91 5.82 3.00
N ASP A 59 13.95 5.79 3.84
CA ASP A 59 14.62 4.56 4.27
C ASP A 59 13.76 3.79 5.28
N TYR A 60 13.09 4.52 6.18
CA TYR A 60 12.27 3.98 7.25
C TYR A 60 10.90 4.65 7.34
N LEU A 61 9.91 3.83 7.72
CA LEU A 61 8.59 4.27 8.20
C LEU A 61 8.40 3.73 9.62
N PHE A 62 8.19 4.61 10.59
CA PHE A 62 7.90 4.24 11.97
C PHE A 62 6.42 4.40 12.28
N LEU A 63 5.74 3.29 12.54
CA LEU A 63 4.34 3.24 12.95
C LEU A 63 4.27 3.13 14.47
N CYS A 64 4.10 4.27 15.12
CA CYS A 64 4.01 4.36 16.58
C CYS A 64 2.60 3.94 17.05
N THR A 65 2.56 3.08 18.08
CA THR A 65 1.31 2.55 18.64
C THR A 65 1.43 2.38 20.17
N ASP A 66 0.44 1.79 20.81
CA ASP A 66 0.40 1.52 22.26
C ASP A 66 0.99 0.14 22.65
N VAL A 67 1.48 -0.60 21.65
CA VAL A 67 2.20 -1.88 21.84
C VAL A 67 3.57 -1.81 21.18
N ASP A 68 4.48 -2.69 21.58
CA ASP A 68 5.87 -2.70 21.13
C ASP A 68 6.10 -3.55 19.87
N GLY A 69 5.04 -3.85 19.10
CA GLY A 69 5.15 -4.56 17.83
C GLY A 69 3.90 -5.34 17.46
N LEU A 70 4.04 -6.18 16.44
CA LEU A 70 3.00 -7.09 15.97
C LEU A 70 3.08 -8.41 16.75
N TYR A 71 1.97 -8.81 17.34
CA TYR A 71 1.85 -10.05 18.10
C TYR A 71 1.01 -11.09 17.36
N THR A 72 1.23 -12.36 17.65
CA THR A 72 0.44 -13.49 17.10
C THR A 72 -1.02 -13.45 17.56
N ASP A 73 -1.30 -12.89 18.72
CA ASP A 73 -2.63 -12.64 19.27
C ASP A 73 -2.55 -11.42 20.20
N ASN A 74 -3.64 -11.06 20.85
CA ASN A 74 -3.67 -9.96 21.80
C ASN A 74 -2.87 -10.28 23.09
N PRO A 75 -1.73 -9.62 23.33
CA PRO A 75 -0.91 -9.91 24.50
C PRO A 75 -1.58 -9.54 25.85
N ARG A 76 -2.62 -8.70 25.83
CA ARG A 76 -3.37 -8.33 27.04
C ARG A 76 -4.34 -9.43 27.49
N THR A 77 -4.80 -10.27 26.58
CA THR A 77 -5.79 -11.33 26.83
C THR A 77 -5.24 -12.74 26.68
N ARG A 78 -4.14 -12.89 25.94
CA ARG A 78 -3.48 -14.15 25.63
C ARG A 78 -2.04 -14.14 26.13
N PRO A 79 -1.73 -14.79 27.25
CA PRO A 79 -0.37 -14.84 27.79
C PRO A 79 0.63 -15.57 26.91
N ASP A 80 0.15 -16.43 26.00
CA ASP A 80 0.93 -17.17 25.01
C ASP A 80 1.19 -16.38 23.73
N ALA A 81 0.65 -15.16 23.59
CA ALA A 81 0.94 -14.30 22.45
C ALA A 81 2.41 -13.88 22.47
N HIS A 82 3.10 -14.12 21.36
CA HIS A 82 4.48 -13.72 21.18
C HIS A 82 4.62 -12.70 20.06
N ARG A 83 5.58 -11.80 20.21
CA ARG A 83 5.85 -10.75 19.22
C ARG A 83 6.60 -11.33 18.04
N LEU A 84 6.19 -10.93 16.83
CA LEU A 84 6.96 -11.14 15.61
C LEU A 84 8.12 -10.14 15.57
N HIS A 85 9.34 -10.64 15.43
CA HIS A 85 10.52 -9.77 15.41
C HIS A 85 10.79 -9.19 14.03
N VAL A 86 10.81 -10.04 13.00
CA VAL A 86 11.09 -9.66 11.63
C VAL A 86 10.06 -10.30 10.69
N VAL A 87 9.39 -9.47 9.90
CA VAL A 87 8.45 -9.88 8.85
C VAL A 87 9.13 -9.71 7.50
N ARG A 88 9.27 -10.81 6.77
CA ARG A 88 9.88 -10.86 5.43
C ARG A 88 8.83 -10.99 4.33
N ASN A 89 7.68 -11.54 4.69
CA ASN A 89 6.57 -11.80 3.80
C ASN A 89 5.25 -11.51 4.54
N MET A 90 4.40 -10.69 3.92
CA MET A 90 3.10 -10.30 4.51
C MET A 90 2.13 -11.48 4.65
N ASP A 91 2.19 -12.47 3.76
CA ASP A 91 1.34 -13.65 3.85
C ASP A 91 1.68 -14.50 5.09
N GLU A 92 2.97 -14.60 5.44
CA GLU A 92 3.41 -15.26 6.66
C GLU A 92 2.96 -14.50 7.90
N ALA A 93 3.09 -13.17 7.90
CA ALA A 93 2.63 -12.33 8.99
C ALA A 93 1.11 -12.46 9.19
N ARG A 94 0.32 -12.42 8.13
CA ARG A 94 -1.14 -12.59 8.18
C ARG A 94 -1.57 -13.98 8.66
N LYS A 95 -0.81 -15.02 8.34
CA LYS A 95 -1.06 -16.38 8.84
C LYS A 95 -0.67 -16.54 10.30
N ALA A 96 0.45 -15.93 10.70
CA ALA A 96 0.96 -16.02 12.06
C ALA A 96 0.12 -15.21 13.06
N THR A 97 -0.37 -14.06 12.61
CA THR A 97 -1.33 -13.27 13.39
C THR A 97 -2.71 -13.86 13.11
N CYS A 98 -3.35 -14.46 14.12
CA CYS A 98 -4.75 -14.88 14.02
C CYS A 98 -5.65 -13.65 13.80
N VAL A 99 -5.52 -12.98 12.66
CA VAL A 99 -6.49 -12.00 12.14
C VAL A 99 -7.72 -12.77 11.64
N LYS A 100 -8.07 -13.82 12.36
CA LYS A 100 -9.38 -14.44 12.35
C LYS A 100 -10.20 -13.66 13.31
N THR A 101 -10.69 -12.53 12.90
CA THR A 101 -12.01 -12.14 13.38
C THR A 101 -12.30 -10.70 12.96
N MET A 102 -13.00 -10.55 11.89
CA MET A 102 -14.08 -9.59 11.89
C MET A 102 -14.95 -9.90 13.10
N GLY A 103 -14.77 -9.19 14.21
CA GLY A 103 -15.63 -9.37 15.39
C GLY A 103 -14.97 -9.39 16.75
N SER A 104 -13.65 -9.44 16.90
CA SER A 104 -13.05 -9.19 18.22
C SER A 104 -13.08 -7.68 18.48
N SER A 105 -13.57 -7.30 19.68
CA SER A 105 -13.62 -5.94 20.23
C SER A 105 -12.23 -5.30 20.41
N PHE A 106 -11.23 -5.80 19.70
CA PHE A 106 -9.88 -5.31 19.69
C PHE A 106 -9.75 -4.28 18.60
N GLY A 107 -9.93 -3.03 18.97
CA GLY A 107 -9.60 -1.83 18.24
C GLY A 107 -9.83 -1.97 16.74
N THR A 108 -11.06 -1.84 16.33
CA THR A 108 -11.45 -1.73 14.93
C THR A 108 -10.54 -0.72 14.23
N GLY A 109 -9.52 -1.20 13.51
CA GLY A 109 -8.69 -0.37 12.67
C GLY A 109 -7.19 -0.41 13.01
N GLY A 110 -6.78 -0.20 14.25
CA GLY A 110 -5.40 0.16 14.58
C GLY A 110 -4.30 -0.78 14.07
N MET A 111 -4.34 -2.09 14.30
CA MET A 111 -3.29 -3.01 13.83
C MET A 111 -3.52 -3.42 12.36
N GLN A 112 -4.78 -3.55 11.94
CA GLN A 112 -5.11 -3.88 10.54
C GLN A 112 -4.64 -2.78 9.59
N THR A 113 -4.88 -1.51 9.94
CA THR A 113 -4.43 -0.37 9.13
C THR A 113 -2.91 -0.30 9.07
N LYS A 114 -2.21 -0.60 10.18
CA LYS A 114 -0.75 -0.68 10.21
C LYS A 114 -0.18 -1.81 9.35
N LEU A 115 -0.85 -2.96 9.27
CA LEU A 115 -0.45 -4.03 8.36
C LEU A 115 -0.61 -3.62 6.90
N VAL A 116 -1.69 -2.93 6.55
CA VAL A 116 -1.88 -2.37 5.20
C VAL A 116 -0.79 -1.34 4.88
N ALA A 117 -0.52 -0.42 5.81
CA ALA A 117 0.53 0.58 5.64
C ALA A 117 1.92 -0.06 5.49
N ALA A 118 2.23 -1.08 6.30
CA ALA A 118 3.49 -1.82 6.19
C ALA A 118 3.63 -2.50 4.83
N GLU A 119 2.57 -3.12 4.31
CA GLU A 119 2.58 -3.74 2.98
C GLU A 119 2.84 -2.74 1.86
N LEU A 120 2.16 -1.56 1.91
CA LEU A 120 2.36 -0.47 0.97
C LEU A 120 3.82 0.03 0.99
N ALA A 121 4.37 0.26 2.17
CA ALA A 121 5.73 0.74 2.36
C ALA A 121 6.77 -0.30 1.92
N MET A 122 6.60 -1.58 2.28
CA MET A 122 7.46 -2.68 1.81
C MET A 122 7.52 -2.75 0.29
N ALA A 123 6.38 -2.57 -0.41
CA ALA A 123 6.31 -2.55 -1.87
C ALA A 123 7.01 -1.34 -2.47
N ALA A 124 7.05 -0.20 -1.75
CA ALA A 124 7.83 0.98 -2.12
C ALA A 124 9.33 0.82 -1.88
N GLY A 125 9.75 -0.24 -1.19
CA GLY A 125 11.13 -0.46 -0.79
C GLY A 125 11.52 0.24 0.50
N VAL A 126 10.54 0.63 1.33
CA VAL A 126 10.71 1.28 2.62
C VAL A 126 10.67 0.23 3.74
N ALA A 127 11.65 0.25 4.64
CA ALA A 127 11.63 -0.57 5.84
C ALA A 127 10.60 0.01 6.83
N THR A 128 9.69 -0.82 7.32
CA THR A 128 8.65 -0.36 8.24
C THR A 128 8.85 -0.96 9.63
N VAL A 129 8.72 -0.15 10.65
CA VAL A 129 8.88 -0.58 12.04
C VAL A 129 7.63 -0.23 12.83
N ILE A 130 7.03 -1.22 13.48
CA ILE A 130 5.99 -1.02 14.48
C ILE A 130 6.65 -1.04 15.86
N LEU A 131 6.44 0.03 16.64
CA LEU A 131 7.01 0.19 17.99
C LEU A 131 6.07 0.96 18.92
N ASN A 132 6.37 0.90 20.21
CA ASN A 132 5.61 1.64 21.22
C ASN A 132 5.99 3.14 21.17
N GLY A 133 5.00 4.00 20.86
CA GLY A 133 5.16 5.45 20.78
C GLY A 133 5.44 6.14 22.12
N ALA A 134 5.26 5.46 23.25
CA ALA A 134 5.66 5.97 24.56
C ALA A 134 7.20 6.02 24.75
N HIS A 135 7.94 5.33 23.87
CA HIS A 135 9.41 5.24 23.90
C HIS A 135 10.02 5.70 22.56
N PRO A 136 9.89 7.00 22.20
CA PRO A 136 10.36 7.51 20.91
C PRO A 136 11.89 7.44 20.75
N GLU A 137 12.65 7.38 21.85
CA GLU A 137 14.10 7.16 21.85
C GLU A 137 14.52 5.88 21.15
N ASN A 138 13.63 4.89 21.08
CA ASN A 138 13.90 3.64 20.37
C ASN A 138 14.04 3.85 18.84
N ILE A 139 13.46 4.90 18.27
CA ILE A 139 13.63 5.24 16.85
C ILE A 139 15.11 5.47 16.54
N VAL A 140 15.77 6.29 17.35
CA VAL A 140 17.20 6.59 17.18
C VAL A 140 18.04 5.32 17.30
N ARG A 141 17.78 4.51 18.34
CA ARG A 141 18.50 3.24 18.57
C ARG A 141 18.33 2.26 17.42
N ILE A 142 17.14 2.18 16.82
CA ILE A 142 16.84 1.30 15.68
C ILE A 142 17.65 1.74 14.46
N VAL A 143 17.73 3.04 14.18
CA VAL A 143 18.48 3.57 13.04
C VAL A 143 19.98 3.40 13.25
N GLU A 144 20.50 3.72 14.44
CA GLU A 144 21.94 3.59 14.76
C GLU A 144 22.43 2.14 14.71
N GLN A 145 21.61 1.17 15.09
CA GLN A 145 21.94 -0.25 15.04
C GLN A 145 21.88 -0.85 13.63
N ASP A 146 21.38 -0.11 12.64
CA ASP A 146 21.18 -0.60 11.27
C ASP A 146 20.50 -1.99 11.22
N ILE A 147 19.38 -2.10 11.91
CA ILE A 147 18.67 -3.39 12.07
C ILE A 147 18.20 -3.99 10.75
N VAL A 148 18.01 -3.17 9.71
CA VAL A 148 17.61 -3.62 8.36
C VAL A 148 18.74 -4.42 7.71
N ALA A 149 19.98 -3.92 7.75
CA ALA A 149 21.11 -4.64 7.21
C ALA A 149 21.37 -5.94 7.98
N GLN A 150 21.26 -5.91 9.31
CA GLN A 150 21.40 -7.10 10.14
C GLN A 150 20.32 -8.15 9.83
N ALA A 151 19.05 -7.73 9.76
CA ALA A 151 17.93 -8.63 9.48
C ALA A 151 17.98 -9.19 8.04
N SER A 152 18.52 -8.44 7.10
CA SER A 152 18.69 -8.90 5.71
C SER A 152 19.73 -10.02 5.61
N SER A 153 20.71 -10.04 6.51
CA SER A 153 21.81 -11.00 6.55
C SER A 153 21.49 -12.24 7.40
N ARG A 154 20.54 -12.16 8.33
CA ARG A 154 20.23 -13.22 9.30
C ARG A 154 18.75 -13.61 9.21
N SER A 155 18.47 -14.90 9.05
CA SER A 155 17.09 -15.41 9.00
C SER A 155 16.42 -15.50 10.37
N ASP A 156 17.21 -15.69 11.43
CA ASP A 156 16.80 -15.97 12.80
C ASP A 156 16.94 -14.78 13.76
N MET A 157 17.04 -13.56 13.22
CA MET A 157 17.23 -12.35 14.02
C MET A 157 16.05 -12.12 14.97
N GLN A 158 16.34 -11.94 16.24
CA GLN A 158 15.41 -11.53 17.28
C GLN A 158 15.66 -10.08 17.69
N LEU A 159 14.64 -9.25 17.57
CA LEU A 159 14.66 -7.85 18.00
C LEU A 159 14.11 -7.73 19.42
N VAL A 160 14.97 -8.00 20.38
CA VAL A 160 14.62 -7.95 21.80
C VAL A 160 14.77 -6.54 22.35
N ASP A 161 15.85 -5.87 21.99
CA ASP A 161 16.19 -4.52 22.44
C ASP A 161 16.79 -3.70 21.27
N PRO A 162 16.13 -2.61 20.85
CA PRO A 162 14.82 -2.13 21.31
C PRO A 162 13.67 -3.02 20.84
N PRO A 163 12.60 -3.14 21.67
CA PRO A 163 11.45 -3.96 21.32
C PRO A 163 10.67 -3.34 20.15
N CYS A 164 10.57 -4.07 19.05
CA CYS A 164 9.85 -3.64 17.84
C CYS A 164 9.53 -4.84 16.93
N THR A 165 8.71 -4.61 15.92
CA THR A 165 8.55 -5.51 14.77
C THR A 165 9.06 -4.80 13.52
N LEU A 166 10.04 -5.39 12.84
CA LEU A 166 10.60 -4.89 11.59
C LEU A 166 9.98 -5.61 10.39
N PHE A 167 9.45 -4.86 9.44
CA PHE A 167 9.02 -5.32 8.13
C PHE A 167 10.11 -4.96 7.12
N LEU A 168 10.71 -5.96 6.50
CA LEU A 168 11.78 -5.74 5.54
C LEU A 168 11.23 -5.28 4.19
N PRO A 169 11.89 -4.33 3.51
CA PRO A 169 11.52 -3.94 2.17
C PRO A 169 11.57 -5.13 1.21
N GLN A 170 10.70 -5.14 0.21
CA GLN A 170 10.72 -6.17 -0.81
C GLN A 170 12.02 -6.09 -1.62
N ARG A 171 12.67 -7.25 -1.87
CA ARG A 171 13.92 -7.34 -2.64
C ARG A 171 13.80 -6.79 -4.06
N GLN A 172 12.62 -6.90 -4.66
CA GLN A 172 12.31 -6.31 -5.97
C GLN A 172 11.33 -5.16 -5.75
N ARG A 173 11.89 -3.99 -5.50
CA ARG A 173 11.12 -2.75 -5.43
C ARG A 173 10.39 -2.54 -6.75
N LEU A 174 9.10 -2.19 -6.68
CA LEU A 174 8.36 -1.75 -7.85
C LEU A 174 8.99 -0.45 -8.39
N PRO A 175 9.14 -0.31 -9.73
CA PRO A 175 9.49 0.99 -10.30
C PRO A 175 8.55 2.08 -9.77
N ALA A 176 9.08 3.26 -9.45
CA ALA A 176 8.34 4.34 -8.80
C ALA A 176 7.00 4.65 -9.51
N GLN A 177 6.99 4.67 -10.84
CA GLN A 177 5.77 4.89 -11.63
C GLN A 177 4.74 3.77 -11.44
N LYS A 178 5.18 2.50 -11.39
CA LYS A 178 4.26 1.37 -11.16
C LYS A 178 3.70 1.39 -9.76
N TRP A 179 4.54 1.69 -8.77
CA TRP A 179 4.11 1.81 -7.38
C TRP A 179 3.10 2.95 -7.21
N GLN A 180 3.37 4.12 -7.84
CA GLN A 180 2.47 5.27 -7.88
C GLN A 180 1.08 4.89 -8.40
N ILE A 181 1.00 4.22 -9.55
CA ILE A 181 -0.27 3.83 -10.18
C ILE A 181 -1.03 2.81 -9.31
N LEU A 182 -0.32 1.84 -8.73
CA LEU A 182 -0.94 0.77 -7.96
C LEU A 182 -1.41 1.22 -6.58
N HIS A 183 -0.66 2.10 -5.93
CA HIS A 183 -0.84 2.35 -4.49
C HIS A 183 -1.12 3.81 -4.15
N ALA A 184 -0.47 4.77 -4.83
CA ALA A 184 -0.60 6.18 -4.47
C ALA A 184 -1.76 6.89 -5.18
N MET A 185 -2.15 6.45 -6.38
CA MET A 185 -3.24 7.08 -7.14
C MET A 185 -4.57 6.41 -6.85
N HIS A 186 -5.61 7.23 -6.68
CA HIS A 186 -6.99 6.74 -6.57
C HIS A 186 -7.59 6.54 -7.97
N PRO A 187 -8.08 5.34 -8.31
CA PRO A 187 -8.69 5.11 -9.61
C PRO A 187 -10.07 5.79 -9.72
N CYS A 188 -10.23 6.63 -10.74
CA CYS A 188 -11.46 7.39 -11.02
C CYS A 188 -12.54 6.55 -11.71
N GLY A 189 -12.17 5.39 -12.28
CA GLY A 189 -13.08 4.51 -12.98
C GLY A 189 -12.46 3.15 -13.26
N ALA A 190 -13.08 2.38 -14.13
CA ALA A 190 -12.58 1.08 -14.55
C ALA A 190 -12.78 0.81 -16.05
N LEU A 191 -11.78 0.19 -16.66
CA LEU A 191 -11.87 -0.45 -17.98
C LEU A 191 -12.14 -1.93 -17.77
N ILE A 192 -13.22 -2.41 -18.37
CA ILE A 192 -13.53 -3.84 -18.43
C ILE A 192 -12.88 -4.40 -19.67
N ILE A 193 -12.00 -5.37 -19.50
CA ILE A 193 -11.26 -6.00 -20.58
C ILE A 193 -11.68 -7.45 -20.77
N ASP A 194 -11.55 -7.94 -21.98
CA ASP A 194 -11.79 -9.34 -22.27
C ASP A 194 -10.63 -10.24 -21.77
N ARG A 195 -10.88 -11.53 -21.70
CA ARG A 195 -9.89 -12.51 -21.24
C ARG A 195 -8.66 -12.58 -22.16
N GLY A 196 -8.81 -12.41 -23.47
CA GLY A 196 -7.71 -12.42 -24.43
C GLY A 196 -6.77 -11.22 -24.23
N ALA A 197 -7.33 -10.03 -24.00
CA ALA A 197 -6.56 -8.84 -23.66
C ALA A 197 -5.80 -9.03 -22.34
N TYR A 198 -6.45 -9.58 -21.29
CA TYR A 198 -5.81 -9.90 -20.03
C TYR A 198 -4.64 -10.85 -20.20
N GLU A 199 -4.81 -11.96 -20.93
CA GLU A 199 -3.74 -12.93 -21.18
C GLU A 199 -2.56 -12.30 -21.93
N ARG A 200 -2.81 -11.37 -22.84
CA ARG A 200 -1.75 -10.65 -23.58
C ARG A 200 -0.98 -9.67 -22.70
N ILE A 201 -1.68 -8.85 -21.90
CA ILE A 201 -1.00 -7.86 -21.03
C ILE A 201 -0.27 -8.53 -19.87
N SER A 202 -0.70 -9.71 -19.43
CA SER A 202 -0.08 -10.48 -18.32
C SER A 202 1.22 -11.18 -18.75
N ARG A 203 1.51 -11.35 -20.03
CA ARG A 203 2.74 -12.00 -20.51
C ARG A 203 3.93 -11.04 -20.39
N LYS A 204 4.93 -11.43 -19.59
CA LYS A 204 6.17 -10.64 -19.39
C LYS A 204 6.94 -10.32 -20.68
N GLU A 205 6.80 -11.15 -21.71
CA GLU A 205 7.60 -11.08 -22.94
C GLU A 205 7.04 -10.12 -23.98
N SER A 206 5.77 -9.69 -23.91
CA SER A 206 5.10 -9.00 -25.00
C SER A 206 5.01 -7.48 -24.88
N GLY A 207 5.61 -6.87 -23.84
CA GLY A 207 5.51 -5.41 -23.64
C GLY A 207 4.06 -4.91 -23.66
N GLY A 208 3.16 -5.70 -23.08
CA GLY A 208 1.72 -5.73 -23.15
C GLY A 208 1.05 -4.36 -23.29
N ARG A 209 0.64 -4.02 -24.49
CA ARG A 209 -0.23 -2.88 -24.75
C ARG A 209 -1.67 -3.35 -24.73
N LEU A 210 -2.51 -2.69 -23.95
CA LEU A 210 -3.95 -2.82 -24.10
C LEU A 210 -4.37 -2.10 -25.38
N LEU A 211 -5.01 -2.85 -26.28
CA LEU A 211 -5.58 -2.30 -27.52
C LEU A 211 -7.08 -2.00 -27.28
N PRO A 212 -7.65 -0.98 -27.96
CA PRO A 212 -9.08 -0.66 -27.84
C PRO A 212 -9.99 -1.87 -28.09
N ALA A 213 -9.65 -2.74 -29.02
CA ALA A 213 -10.40 -3.97 -29.32
C ALA A 213 -10.50 -4.95 -28.13
N GLY A 214 -9.65 -4.83 -27.12
CA GLY A 214 -9.71 -5.64 -25.91
C GLY A 214 -10.52 -5.01 -24.78
N VAL A 215 -11.03 -3.80 -24.97
CA VAL A 215 -11.90 -3.11 -24.00
C VAL A 215 -13.35 -3.44 -24.35
N VAL A 216 -14.07 -4.02 -23.41
CA VAL A 216 -15.47 -4.46 -23.58
C VAL A 216 -16.46 -3.65 -22.77
N GLY A 217 -15.98 -2.70 -21.96
CA GLY A 217 -16.83 -1.80 -21.20
C GLY A 217 -16.02 -0.77 -20.39
N VAL A 218 -16.74 0.28 -20.00
CA VAL A 218 -16.19 1.44 -19.26
C VAL A 218 -17.09 1.72 -18.08
N GLU A 219 -16.52 1.96 -16.90
CA GLU A 219 -17.23 2.34 -15.68
C GLU A 219 -16.61 3.64 -15.12
N GLY A 220 -17.44 4.63 -14.85
CA GLY A 220 -17.02 5.92 -14.28
C GLY A 220 -16.48 6.90 -15.32
N ASN A 221 -16.05 8.06 -14.82
CA ASN A 221 -15.55 9.15 -15.66
C ASN A 221 -14.13 9.52 -15.24
N TRP A 222 -13.24 9.70 -16.19
CA TRP A 222 -11.87 10.12 -15.94
C TRP A 222 -11.34 11.03 -17.05
N GLU A 223 -10.34 11.78 -16.68
CA GLU A 223 -9.54 12.60 -17.57
C GLU A 223 -8.21 11.91 -17.90
N ARG A 224 -7.51 12.48 -18.86
CA ARG A 224 -6.18 12.02 -19.25
C ARG A 224 -5.23 12.03 -18.06
N LEU A 225 -4.39 10.99 -17.93
CA LEU A 225 -3.40 10.76 -16.87
C LEU A 225 -4.01 10.46 -15.49
N GLN A 226 -5.30 10.18 -15.41
CA GLN A 226 -5.90 9.63 -14.19
C GLN A 226 -5.76 8.10 -14.15
N ALA A 227 -5.73 7.56 -12.93
CA ALA A 227 -5.67 6.12 -12.72
C ALA A 227 -7.03 5.48 -12.95
N VAL A 228 -7.03 4.31 -13.59
CA VAL A 228 -8.22 3.48 -13.82
C VAL A 228 -7.93 2.03 -13.40
N ARG A 229 -8.95 1.34 -12.89
CA ARG A 229 -8.88 -0.09 -12.62
C ARG A 229 -8.97 -0.86 -13.93
N LEU A 230 -8.25 -1.95 -14.03
CA LEU A 230 -8.44 -2.95 -15.07
C LEU A 230 -9.22 -4.10 -14.46
N LYS A 231 -10.41 -4.38 -15.00
CA LYS A 231 -11.27 -5.49 -14.57
C LYS A 231 -11.43 -6.47 -15.71
N VAL A 232 -11.42 -7.77 -15.40
CA VAL A 232 -11.72 -8.84 -16.37
C VAL A 232 -13.12 -9.32 -16.14
N ARG A 233 -13.88 -9.42 -17.23
CA ARG A 233 -15.21 -10.04 -17.21
C ARG A 233 -15.08 -11.53 -16.99
N GLN A 234 -15.73 -12.06 -15.97
CA GLN A 234 -15.85 -13.50 -15.77
C GLN A 234 -16.83 -14.03 -16.83
N GLY A 235 -16.40 -15.03 -17.59
CA GLY A 235 -17.25 -15.63 -18.62
C GLY A 235 -18.55 -16.14 -18.00
N GLN A 236 -19.68 -15.80 -18.58
CA GLN A 236 -20.95 -16.45 -18.25
C GLN A 236 -20.82 -17.91 -18.65
N ASN A 237 -21.01 -18.82 -17.70
CA ASN A 237 -21.42 -20.17 -18.05
C ASN A 237 -22.81 -20.03 -18.70
N GLU A 238 -23.01 -20.58 -19.87
CA GLU A 238 -24.22 -20.45 -20.70
C GLU A 238 -25.51 -20.91 -19.98
N ASP A 239 -25.39 -21.53 -18.81
CA ASP A 239 -26.50 -22.09 -18.04
C ASP A 239 -27.07 -21.17 -16.93
N ASP A 240 -26.49 -19.98 -16.68
CA ASP A 240 -26.97 -19.09 -15.60
C ASP A 240 -27.15 -17.65 -16.06
N ALA A 241 -28.24 -17.41 -16.80
CA ALA A 241 -28.60 -16.11 -17.35
C ALA A 241 -29.18 -15.11 -16.31
N SER A 242 -29.16 -15.44 -15.02
CA SER A 242 -29.81 -14.65 -13.96
C SER A 242 -28.88 -13.78 -13.12
N GLU A 243 -27.56 -13.97 -13.17
CA GLU A 243 -26.61 -13.15 -12.42
C GLU A 243 -25.94 -12.09 -13.30
N ALA A 244 -25.84 -10.86 -12.78
CA ALA A 244 -25.08 -9.79 -13.43
C ALA A 244 -23.62 -10.23 -13.62
N PRO A 245 -22.99 -9.91 -14.78
CA PRO A 245 -21.63 -10.34 -15.08
C PRO A 245 -20.66 -9.84 -14.02
N THR A 246 -20.13 -10.74 -13.22
CA THR A 246 -19.11 -10.44 -12.21
C THR A 246 -17.80 -10.12 -12.90
N SER A 247 -17.22 -8.97 -12.56
CA SER A 247 -15.89 -8.57 -12.99
C SER A 247 -14.97 -8.45 -11.76
N PHE A 248 -13.70 -8.83 -11.90
CA PHE A 248 -12.72 -8.69 -10.83
C PHE A 248 -11.53 -7.84 -11.26
N GLU A 249 -10.99 -7.05 -10.33
CA GLU A 249 -9.84 -6.17 -10.58
C GLU A 249 -8.57 -7.04 -10.76
N VAL A 250 -7.85 -6.80 -11.86
CA VAL A 250 -6.59 -7.49 -12.20
C VAL A 250 -5.39 -6.55 -12.19
N GLY A 251 -5.62 -5.25 -12.08
CA GLY A 251 -4.57 -4.25 -12.05
C GLY A 251 -5.08 -2.83 -12.22
N ARG A 252 -4.14 -1.91 -12.36
CA ARG A 252 -4.40 -0.49 -12.59
C ARG A 252 -3.54 0.05 -13.72
N ALA A 253 -4.02 1.10 -14.39
CA ALA A 253 -3.31 1.77 -15.47
C ALA A 253 -3.54 3.29 -15.39
N LEU A 254 -2.68 4.04 -16.08
CA LEU A 254 -2.94 5.45 -16.40
C LEU A 254 -3.70 5.52 -17.72
N ALA A 255 -4.78 6.28 -17.75
CA ALA A 255 -5.52 6.54 -18.95
C ALA A 255 -4.78 7.54 -19.84
N ASN A 256 -4.59 7.21 -21.12
CA ASN A 256 -4.02 8.13 -22.09
C ASN A 256 -5.07 9.09 -22.66
N ASP A 257 -6.32 8.68 -22.63
CA ASP A 257 -7.47 9.38 -23.21
C ASP A 257 -8.58 9.52 -22.16
N THR A 258 -9.54 10.41 -22.38
CA THR A 258 -10.69 10.58 -21.50
C THR A 258 -11.65 9.40 -21.60
N SER A 259 -12.55 9.23 -20.62
CA SER A 259 -13.56 8.16 -20.65
C SER A 259 -14.54 8.31 -21.84
N ILE A 260 -14.76 9.53 -22.34
CA ILE A 260 -15.65 9.84 -23.46
C ILE A 260 -15.02 9.43 -24.80
N GLU A 261 -13.69 9.50 -24.92
CA GLU A 261 -12.97 9.08 -26.14
C GLU A 261 -12.71 7.58 -26.17
N GLY A 262 -12.94 6.90 -25.05
CA GLY A 262 -12.75 5.45 -24.90
C GLY A 262 -13.99 4.60 -25.17
N GLU A 263 -15.18 5.24 -25.40
CA GLU A 263 -16.40 4.59 -25.84
C GLU A 263 -16.37 4.43 -27.39
#